data_32168219db3cde2b0bc95dad150a2ab0
#
_entry.id   32168219db3cde2b0bc95dad150a2ab0
#
_cell.length_a   1.000
_cell.length_b   1.000
_cell.length_c   1.000
_cell.angle_alpha   90.00
_cell.angle_beta   90.00
_cell.angle_gamma   90.00
#
_symmetry.space_group_name_H-M   'P 1'
#
loop_
_entity.id
_entity.type
_entity.pdbx_description
1 polymer ?
#
loop_
_entity_poly.entity_id
_entity_poly.type
_entity_poly.pdbx_seq_one_letter_code
_entity_poly.pdbx_strand_id
1 'polypeptide(L)'
;MVPPMPPRQDLLLLGITYRKVPVVAINDTVYCDTHKIAEALESLYPHSNEHPSLFPKSLTLGDHQSSILQKYLVQFVIDRPLFKLAVGLMPWHLLPKAFLDDREKFLGNSIDVNQIKKMRPYIISQLQVHMAFLEEIFQESGGDFVMQTEYPGFLDVSIYFLFRWINVMGQDKDLYGPESESTFPRLRKWVEVMREFYEKNKANAPSTRISGNEASRKIPEPPRTSGEVEPKTREDRLLGLTLGSQVAVTPDDSGKVPTMGRLVEINGSTISIIVKRRDGSGQECKLCFPRFGFSVLPASLAEASKM
;
A
#
# COMPACT_ATOMS: atom_id res chain seq x y z
N MET A 1 0.12 -5.33 -16.09
CA MET A 1 0.48 -4.26 -15.11
C MET A 1 -0.45 -3.08 -15.38
N VAL A 2 -1.12 -2.60 -14.34
CA VAL A 2 -2.06 -1.47 -14.47
C VAL A 2 -1.25 -0.17 -14.67
N PRO A 3 -1.63 0.71 -15.60
CA PRO A 3 -0.91 1.96 -15.81
C PRO A 3 -0.97 2.87 -14.58
N PRO A 4 0.08 3.69 -14.33
CA PRO A 4 0.13 4.58 -13.16
C PRO A 4 -0.92 5.70 -13.21
N MET A 5 -1.40 6.04 -14.39
CA MET A 5 -2.42 7.08 -14.61
C MET A 5 -3.77 6.47 -15.02
N PRO A 6 -4.91 7.07 -14.59
CA PRO A 6 -6.21 6.79 -15.19
C PRO A 6 -6.27 7.21 -16.69
N PRO A 7 -7.19 6.64 -17.46
CA PRO A 7 -8.15 5.63 -17.03
C PRO A 7 -7.51 4.25 -16.88
N ARG A 8 -7.84 3.55 -15.80
CA ARG A 8 -7.40 2.18 -15.55
C ARG A 8 -8.50 1.22 -15.98
N GLN A 9 -8.64 1.05 -17.27
CA GLN A 9 -9.72 0.28 -17.87
C GLN A 9 -9.84 -1.12 -17.28
N ASP A 10 -8.70 -1.80 -17.04
CA ASP A 10 -8.67 -3.14 -16.48
C ASP A 10 -9.32 -3.22 -15.09
N LEU A 11 -9.14 -2.21 -14.23
CA LEU A 11 -9.79 -2.14 -12.93
C LEU A 11 -11.27 -1.72 -13.05
N LEU A 12 -11.59 -0.85 -13.98
CA LEU A 12 -12.97 -0.41 -14.22
C LEU A 12 -13.86 -1.56 -14.68
N LEU A 13 -13.33 -2.54 -15.43
CA LEU A 13 -14.05 -3.76 -15.81
C LEU A 13 -14.56 -4.52 -14.57
N LEU A 14 -13.79 -4.51 -13.48
CA LEU A 14 -14.15 -5.13 -12.21
C LEU A 14 -15.03 -4.22 -11.31
N GLY A 15 -15.41 -3.03 -11.77
CA GLY A 15 -16.15 -2.06 -10.98
C GLY A 15 -15.29 -1.29 -9.96
N ILE A 16 -13.96 -1.39 -10.04
CA ILE A 16 -13.03 -0.82 -9.07
C ILE A 16 -12.71 0.62 -9.45
N THR A 17 -13.06 1.57 -8.58
CA THR A 17 -12.73 3.01 -8.71
C THR A 17 -11.53 3.42 -7.86
N TYR A 18 -11.03 2.53 -7.01
CA TYR A 18 -9.86 2.75 -6.15
C TYR A 18 -8.64 3.15 -6.97
N ARG A 19 -8.00 4.26 -6.60
CA ARG A 19 -6.96 4.90 -7.40
C ARG A 19 -5.52 4.50 -7.07
N LYS A 20 -5.29 3.85 -5.95
CA LYS A 20 -3.94 3.41 -5.57
C LYS A 20 -3.63 2.03 -6.15
N VAL A 21 -2.36 1.69 -6.17
CA VAL A 21 -1.82 0.38 -6.56
C VAL A 21 -0.79 -0.03 -5.51
N PRO A 22 -0.58 -1.33 -5.29
CA PRO A 22 -1.11 -2.48 -6.00
C PRO A 22 -2.57 -2.80 -5.70
N VAL A 23 -3.20 -3.54 -6.61
CA VAL A 23 -4.49 -4.22 -6.43
C VAL A 23 -4.26 -5.67 -6.85
N VAL A 24 -4.62 -6.62 -6.01
CA VAL A 24 -4.34 -8.04 -6.22
C VAL A 24 -5.62 -8.86 -6.11
N ALA A 25 -5.91 -9.66 -7.11
CA ALA A 25 -6.98 -10.65 -7.05
C ALA A 25 -6.42 -12.01 -6.63
N ILE A 26 -6.99 -12.62 -5.61
CA ILE A 26 -6.68 -13.97 -5.15
C ILE A 26 -8.01 -14.70 -5.00
N ASN A 27 -8.19 -15.79 -5.75
CA ASN A 27 -9.45 -16.49 -5.84
C ASN A 27 -10.60 -15.53 -6.24
N ASP A 28 -11.66 -15.45 -5.47
CA ASP A 28 -12.87 -14.65 -5.69
C ASP A 28 -12.79 -13.22 -5.11
N THR A 29 -11.70 -12.88 -4.46
CA THR A 29 -11.56 -11.61 -3.72
C THR A 29 -10.45 -10.73 -4.31
N VAL A 30 -10.76 -9.46 -4.50
CA VAL A 30 -9.79 -8.43 -4.90
C VAL A 30 -9.40 -7.61 -3.69
N TYR A 31 -8.12 -7.64 -3.35
CA TYR A 31 -7.52 -6.93 -2.23
C TYR A 31 -6.97 -5.58 -2.68
N CYS A 32 -7.42 -4.54 -2.01
CA CYS A 32 -6.97 -3.17 -2.20
C CYS A 32 -6.10 -2.77 -1.01
N ASP A 33 -4.99 -2.08 -1.31
CA ASP A 33 -3.98 -1.66 -0.35
C ASP A 33 -2.96 -2.76 0.04
N THR A 34 -1.69 -2.35 0.15
CA THR A 34 -0.55 -3.24 0.40
C THR A 34 -0.67 -3.99 1.74
N HIS A 35 -1.21 -3.33 2.79
CA HIS A 35 -1.41 -3.97 4.08
C HIS A 35 -2.38 -5.15 3.98
N LYS A 36 -3.48 -4.96 3.27
CA LYS A 36 -4.49 -6.01 3.12
C LYS A 36 -4.01 -7.14 2.22
N ILE A 37 -3.22 -6.81 1.20
CA ILE A 37 -2.56 -7.80 0.35
C ILE A 37 -1.58 -8.64 1.18
N ALA A 38 -0.74 -8.01 2.00
CA ALA A 38 0.21 -8.72 2.87
C ALA A 38 -0.50 -9.66 3.85
N GLU A 39 -1.58 -9.19 4.49
CA GLU A 39 -2.40 -10.03 5.39
C GLU A 39 -3.03 -11.23 4.65
N ALA A 40 -3.53 -11.02 3.44
CA ALA A 40 -4.12 -12.08 2.64
C ALA A 40 -3.09 -13.13 2.22
N LEU A 41 -1.91 -12.69 1.80
CA LEU A 41 -0.80 -13.59 1.44
C LEU A 41 -0.37 -14.43 2.65
N GLU A 42 -0.17 -13.81 3.81
CA GLU A 42 0.21 -14.50 5.04
C GLU A 42 -0.83 -15.53 5.49
N SER A 43 -2.12 -15.22 5.31
CA SER A 43 -3.22 -16.14 5.64
C SER A 43 -3.32 -17.32 4.68
N LEU A 44 -3.05 -17.09 3.38
CA LEU A 44 -3.18 -18.12 2.34
C LEU A 44 -1.93 -19.00 2.22
N TYR A 45 -0.78 -18.44 2.55
CA TYR A 45 0.53 -19.09 2.52
C TYR A 45 1.19 -18.97 3.89
N PRO A 46 0.66 -19.69 4.91
CA PRO A 46 1.22 -19.63 6.26
C PRO A 46 2.68 -20.10 6.25
N HIS A 47 3.44 -19.59 7.22
CA HIS A 47 4.87 -19.84 7.33
C HIS A 47 5.23 -21.32 7.20
N SER A 48 6.13 -21.61 6.29
CA SER A 48 6.75 -22.95 6.08
C SER A 48 8.14 -22.77 5.47
N ASN A 49 8.88 -23.87 5.28
CA ASN A 49 10.17 -23.82 4.59
C ASN A 49 10.06 -23.32 3.14
N GLU A 50 8.91 -23.52 2.49
CA GLU A 50 8.64 -23.07 1.11
C GLU A 50 8.08 -21.65 1.07
N HIS A 51 7.42 -21.22 2.13
CA HIS A 51 6.75 -19.92 2.24
C HIS A 51 7.25 -19.19 3.49
N PRO A 52 8.35 -18.42 3.41
CA PRO A 52 8.80 -17.60 4.52
C PRO A 52 7.76 -16.50 4.83
N SER A 53 7.50 -16.28 6.13
CA SER A 53 6.53 -15.28 6.58
C SER A 53 6.94 -13.87 6.18
N LEU A 54 5.97 -13.02 5.82
CA LEU A 54 6.18 -11.57 5.67
C LEU A 54 6.44 -10.88 7.02
N PHE A 55 6.15 -11.58 8.13
CA PHE A 55 6.38 -11.10 9.48
C PHE A 55 7.29 -12.06 10.24
N PRO A 56 8.58 -12.15 9.84
CA PRO A 56 9.52 -13.08 10.45
C PRO A 56 9.68 -12.82 11.95
N LYS A 57 10.05 -13.87 12.68
CA LYS A 57 10.31 -13.78 14.12
C LYS A 57 11.49 -12.86 14.38
N SER A 58 11.29 -11.93 15.31
CA SER A 58 12.39 -11.15 15.84
C SER A 58 13.20 -12.00 16.83
N LEU A 59 14.51 -11.81 16.84
CA LEU A 59 15.41 -12.47 17.81
C LEU A 59 15.24 -11.92 19.23
N THR A 60 14.63 -10.73 19.37
CA THR A 60 14.53 -9.99 20.64
C THR A 60 13.10 -9.74 21.12
N LEU A 61 12.11 -9.80 20.20
CA LEU A 61 10.71 -9.57 20.51
C LEU A 61 9.90 -10.85 20.32
N GLY A 62 8.81 -10.99 21.06
CA GLY A 62 7.84 -12.07 20.83
C GLY A 62 7.20 -11.96 19.44
N ASP A 63 6.88 -13.10 18.81
CA ASP A 63 6.37 -13.19 17.43
C ASP A 63 5.19 -12.26 17.16
N HIS A 64 4.22 -12.25 18.07
CA HIS A 64 3.02 -11.40 17.94
C HIS A 64 3.34 -9.91 18.05
N GLN A 65 4.23 -9.52 18.97
CA GLN A 65 4.67 -8.14 19.13
C GLN A 65 5.44 -7.65 17.89
N SER A 66 6.33 -8.48 17.35
CA SER A 66 7.07 -8.17 16.12
C SER A 66 6.13 -7.91 14.95
N SER A 67 5.15 -8.78 14.72
CA SER A 67 4.16 -8.62 13.64
C SER A 67 3.33 -7.33 13.77
N ILE A 68 2.84 -7.02 14.99
CA ILE A 68 2.07 -5.80 15.23
C ILE A 68 2.92 -4.56 15.02
N LEU A 69 4.16 -4.54 15.54
CA LEU A 69 5.07 -3.41 15.37
C LEU A 69 5.43 -3.16 13.92
N GLN A 70 5.70 -4.20 13.14
CA GLN A 70 5.96 -4.05 11.70
C GLN A 70 4.77 -3.40 10.99
N LYS A 71 3.55 -3.90 11.22
CA LYS A 71 2.33 -3.33 10.64
C LYS A 71 2.14 -1.87 11.04
N TYR A 72 2.32 -1.57 12.33
CA TYR A 72 2.18 -0.23 12.87
C TYR A 72 3.20 0.74 12.27
N LEU A 73 4.49 0.37 12.23
CA LEU A 73 5.55 1.20 11.67
C LEU A 73 5.36 1.45 10.17
N VAL A 74 4.98 0.43 9.40
CA VAL A 74 4.66 0.63 7.98
C VAL A 74 3.51 1.61 7.83
N GLN A 75 2.41 1.42 8.54
CA GLN A 75 1.22 2.23 8.44
C GLN A 75 1.42 3.70 8.84
N PHE A 76 2.15 3.96 9.92
CA PHE A 76 2.25 5.29 10.53
C PHE A 76 3.54 6.02 10.22
N VAL A 77 4.61 5.31 9.87
CA VAL A 77 5.91 5.89 9.57
C VAL A 77 6.20 5.82 8.07
N ILE A 78 6.08 4.63 7.47
CA ILE A 78 6.48 4.44 6.08
C ILE A 78 5.46 5.04 5.11
N ASP A 79 4.20 4.67 5.22
CA ASP A 79 3.16 5.06 4.25
C ASP A 79 2.72 6.53 4.39
N ARG A 80 3.00 7.16 5.50
CA ARG A 80 2.55 8.53 5.74
C ARG A 80 3.68 9.55 5.66
N PRO A 81 4.52 9.77 6.70
CA PRO A 81 5.55 10.81 6.58
C PRO A 81 6.62 10.44 5.56
N LEU A 82 7.17 9.22 5.61
CA LEU A 82 8.32 8.85 4.79
C LEU A 82 7.95 8.77 3.29
N PHE A 83 6.82 8.17 2.95
CA PHE A 83 6.32 8.14 1.57
C PHE A 83 6.09 9.55 1.02
N LYS A 84 5.51 10.46 1.83
CA LYS A 84 5.29 11.86 1.43
C LYS A 84 6.60 12.58 1.12
N LEU A 85 7.64 12.36 1.93
CA LEU A 85 8.97 12.91 1.68
C LEU A 85 9.58 12.34 0.39
N ALA A 86 9.48 11.03 0.17
CA ALA A 86 9.96 10.39 -1.05
C ALA A 86 9.23 10.93 -2.30
N VAL A 87 7.91 11.13 -2.25
CA VAL A 87 7.13 11.78 -3.30
C VAL A 87 7.63 13.20 -3.56
N GLY A 88 8.01 13.94 -2.52
CA GLY A 88 8.58 15.30 -2.65
C GLY A 88 9.89 15.36 -3.44
N LEU A 89 10.64 14.25 -3.51
CA LEU A 89 11.86 14.16 -4.33
C LEU A 89 11.61 13.84 -5.80
N MET A 90 10.38 13.52 -6.21
CA MET A 90 10.10 13.26 -7.63
C MET A 90 10.56 14.45 -8.50
N PRO A 91 11.04 14.19 -9.72
CA PRO A 91 11.45 15.25 -10.65
C PRO A 91 10.21 15.91 -11.27
N TRP A 92 9.40 16.57 -10.47
CA TRP A 92 8.10 17.16 -10.84
C TRP A 92 8.18 18.08 -12.05
N HIS A 93 9.30 18.80 -12.22
CA HIS A 93 9.55 19.71 -13.34
C HIS A 93 9.76 19.01 -14.69
N LEU A 94 10.01 17.70 -14.69
CA LEU A 94 10.17 16.89 -15.89
C LEU A 94 8.87 16.14 -16.27
N LEU A 95 7.85 16.20 -15.42
CA LEU A 95 6.62 15.43 -15.63
C LEU A 95 5.66 16.16 -16.58
N PRO A 96 4.98 15.42 -17.48
CA PRO A 96 4.02 16.00 -18.40
C PRO A 96 2.87 16.69 -17.67
N LYS A 97 2.34 17.78 -18.26
CA LYS A 97 1.19 18.52 -17.69
C LYS A 97 0.01 17.60 -17.37
N ALA A 98 -0.34 16.66 -18.24
CA ALA A 98 -1.42 15.71 -18.01
C ALA A 98 -1.21 14.86 -16.73
N PHE A 99 0.05 14.55 -16.40
CA PHE A 99 0.36 13.84 -15.15
C PHE A 99 0.17 14.76 -13.93
N LEU A 100 0.62 16.01 -14.03
CA LEU A 100 0.45 16.99 -12.95
C LEU A 100 -1.05 17.23 -12.68
N ASP A 101 -1.85 17.48 -13.72
CA ASP A 101 -3.30 17.66 -13.62
C ASP A 101 -4.00 16.46 -12.97
N ASP A 102 -3.56 15.25 -13.29
CA ASP A 102 -4.07 14.02 -12.64
C ASP A 102 -3.67 13.94 -11.17
N ARG A 103 -2.42 14.31 -10.84
CA ARG A 103 -1.94 14.29 -9.46
C ARG A 103 -2.60 15.35 -8.59
N GLU A 104 -2.89 16.54 -9.12
CA GLU A 104 -3.68 17.55 -8.41
C GLU A 104 -5.06 17.02 -8.03
N LYS A 105 -5.75 16.38 -8.97
CA LYS A 105 -7.04 15.71 -8.70
C LYS A 105 -6.92 14.58 -7.68
N PHE A 106 -5.78 13.85 -7.71
CA PHE A 106 -5.52 12.75 -6.79
C PHE A 106 -5.22 13.25 -5.37
N LEU A 107 -4.45 14.33 -5.25
CA LEU A 107 -4.08 14.92 -3.97
C LEU A 107 -5.17 15.82 -3.38
N GLY A 108 -6.06 16.35 -4.24
CA GLY A 108 -7.10 17.30 -3.86
C GLY A 108 -6.60 18.74 -3.68
N ASN A 109 -5.38 19.04 -4.16
CA ASN A 109 -4.78 20.38 -4.10
C ASN A 109 -3.84 20.61 -5.29
N SER A 110 -3.56 21.87 -5.61
CA SER A 110 -2.63 22.25 -6.66
C SER A 110 -1.19 21.87 -6.34
N ILE A 111 -0.41 21.62 -7.40
CA ILE A 111 1.02 21.28 -7.32
C ILE A 111 1.84 22.48 -7.82
N ASP A 112 2.44 23.21 -6.90
CA ASP A 112 3.45 24.23 -7.26
C ASP A 112 4.84 23.59 -7.39
N VAL A 113 5.22 23.29 -8.63
CA VAL A 113 6.50 22.66 -8.97
C VAL A 113 7.69 23.53 -8.52
N ASN A 114 7.57 24.86 -8.60
CA ASN A 114 8.64 25.79 -8.18
C ASN A 114 8.80 25.77 -6.66
N GLN A 115 7.70 25.71 -5.92
CA GLN A 115 7.72 25.58 -4.46
C GLN A 115 8.35 24.25 -4.04
N ILE A 116 7.98 23.13 -4.67
CA ILE A 116 8.56 21.82 -4.39
C ILE A 116 10.07 21.85 -4.63
N LYS A 117 10.52 22.46 -5.74
CA LYS A 117 11.95 22.60 -6.03
C LYS A 117 12.67 23.41 -4.95
N LYS A 118 12.10 24.50 -4.48
CA LYS A 118 12.67 25.31 -3.37
C LYS A 118 12.73 24.53 -2.05
N MET A 119 11.76 23.65 -1.81
CA MET A 119 11.68 22.83 -0.60
C MET A 119 12.58 21.59 -0.62
N ARG A 120 13.23 21.27 -1.74
CA ARG A 120 14.08 20.08 -1.87
C ARG A 120 15.13 19.94 -0.75
N PRO A 121 15.91 20.96 -0.36
CA PRO A 121 16.87 20.82 0.74
C PRO A 121 16.21 20.44 2.07
N TYR A 122 15.03 21.00 2.35
CA TYR A 122 14.25 20.64 3.54
C TYR A 122 13.80 19.18 3.49
N ILE A 123 13.29 18.71 2.35
CA ILE A 123 12.84 17.33 2.16
C ILE A 123 14.00 16.36 2.38
N ILE A 124 15.19 16.65 1.81
CA ILE A 124 16.40 15.86 2.00
C ILE A 124 16.78 15.82 3.48
N SER A 125 16.82 16.98 4.15
CA SER A 125 17.13 17.06 5.59
C SER A 125 16.19 16.21 6.44
N GLN A 126 14.87 16.22 6.14
CA GLN A 126 13.90 15.37 6.86
C GLN A 126 14.09 13.87 6.56
N LEU A 127 14.41 13.50 5.33
CA LEU A 127 14.75 12.11 5.00
C LEU A 127 16.00 11.65 5.73
N GLN A 128 17.04 12.50 5.81
CA GLN A 128 18.26 12.19 6.55
C GLN A 128 18.02 11.97 8.05
N VAL A 129 17.02 12.62 8.66
CA VAL A 129 16.60 12.30 10.04
C VAL A 129 16.10 10.86 10.14
N HIS A 130 15.25 10.41 9.22
CA HIS A 130 14.80 9.02 9.19
C HIS A 130 15.96 8.04 8.90
N MET A 131 16.90 8.43 8.03
CA MET A 131 18.09 7.62 7.73
C MET A 131 18.99 7.49 8.96
N ALA A 132 19.13 8.53 9.77
CA ALA A 132 19.89 8.48 11.03
C ALA A 132 19.29 7.48 12.01
N PHE A 133 17.96 7.47 12.19
CA PHE A 133 17.31 6.45 13.01
C PHE A 133 17.54 5.02 12.51
N LEU A 134 17.49 4.81 11.21
CA LEU A 134 17.80 3.49 10.64
C LEU A 134 19.28 3.11 10.85
N GLU A 135 20.20 4.07 10.69
CA GLU A 135 21.62 3.85 10.96
C GLU A 135 21.86 3.43 12.39
N GLU A 136 21.22 4.12 13.38
CA GLU A 136 21.30 3.78 14.81
C GLU A 136 20.75 2.38 15.08
N ILE A 137 19.59 2.01 14.50
CA ILE A 137 19.03 0.67 14.64
C ILE A 137 20.02 -0.39 14.20
N PHE A 138 20.69 -0.21 13.05
CA PHE A 138 21.67 -1.17 12.55
C PHE A 138 23.00 -1.15 13.34
N GLN A 139 23.33 -0.06 14.03
CA GLN A 139 24.48 -0.01 14.91
C GLN A 139 24.27 -0.78 16.21
N GLU A 140 23.12 -0.61 16.82
CA GLU A 140 22.77 -1.22 18.10
C GLU A 140 22.42 -2.71 17.97
N SER A 141 21.72 -3.07 16.89
CA SER A 141 21.15 -4.42 16.77
C SER A 141 22.14 -5.49 16.40
N GLY A 142 23.21 -5.14 15.71
CA GLY A 142 24.14 -6.13 15.11
C GLY A 142 23.50 -7.04 14.05
N GLY A 143 22.19 -6.93 13.79
CA GLY A 143 21.44 -7.68 12.80
C GLY A 143 21.40 -6.99 11.44
N ASP A 144 21.09 -7.78 10.41
CA ASP A 144 21.04 -7.30 9.03
C ASP A 144 19.67 -6.65 8.66
N PHE A 145 18.62 -6.80 9.49
CA PHE A 145 17.26 -6.32 9.23
C PHE A 145 16.69 -5.49 10.38
N VAL A 146 15.76 -4.58 10.08
CA VAL A 146 15.24 -3.56 11.00
C VAL A 146 14.68 -4.16 12.30
N MET A 147 13.98 -5.28 12.21
CA MET A 147 13.40 -5.95 13.37
C MET A 147 14.29 -7.08 13.94
N GLN A 148 15.58 -7.12 13.59
CA GLN A 148 16.51 -8.17 13.99
C GLN A 148 15.97 -9.57 13.68
N THR A 149 15.59 -9.76 12.44
CA THR A 149 15.02 -11.01 11.93
C THR A 149 16.04 -11.78 11.10
N GLU A 150 15.82 -13.08 10.86
CA GLU A 150 16.69 -13.92 10.06
C GLU A 150 16.71 -13.54 8.58
N TYR A 151 15.57 -13.05 8.07
CA TYR A 151 15.38 -12.58 6.70
C TYR A 151 14.49 -11.33 6.68
N PRO A 152 14.46 -10.57 5.57
CA PRO A 152 13.74 -9.29 5.54
C PRO A 152 12.24 -9.50 5.73
N GLY A 153 11.65 -8.70 6.62
CA GLY A 153 10.21 -8.67 6.88
C GLY A 153 9.47 -7.61 6.08
N PHE A 154 8.17 -7.51 6.33
CA PHE A 154 7.29 -6.53 5.68
C PHE A 154 7.77 -5.08 5.88
N LEU A 155 8.34 -4.77 7.05
CA LEU A 155 8.91 -3.45 7.33
C LEU A 155 10.14 -3.18 6.46
N ASP A 156 11.07 -4.13 6.34
CA ASP A 156 12.27 -4.00 5.49
C ASP A 156 11.87 -3.79 4.02
N VAL A 157 10.96 -4.60 3.51
CA VAL A 157 10.46 -4.50 2.12
C VAL A 157 9.81 -3.14 1.87
N SER A 158 9.04 -2.63 2.83
CA SER A 158 8.34 -1.34 2.72
C SER A 158 9.31 -0.16 2.73
N ILE A 159 10.32 -0.19 3.59
CA ILE A 159 11.38 0.83 3.61
C ILE A 159 12.22 0.76 2.31
N TYR A 160 12.66 -0.45 1.95
CA TYR A 160 13.47 -0.64 0.74
C TYR A 160 12.75 -0.19 -0.52
N PHE A 161 11.44 -0.39 -0.62
CA PHE A 161 10.63 0.11 -1.74
C PHE A 161 10.84 1.61 -1.94
N LEU A 162 10.86 2.42 -0.89
CA LEU A 162 11.04 3.86 -0.99
C LEU A 162 12.46 4.24 -1.44
N PHE A 163 13.49 3.64 -0.85
CA PHE A 163 14.89 3.89 -1.25
C PHE A 163 15.12 3.47 -2.70
N ARG A 164 14.63 2.29 -3.08
CA ARG A 164 14.69 1.82 -4.46
C ARG A 164 13.96 2.76 -5.43
N TRP A 165 12.78 3.25 -5.05
CA TRP A 165 12.01 4.17 -5.88
C TRP A 165 12.74 5.50 -6.07
N ILE A 166 13.31 6.08 -5.02
CA ILE A 166 14.13 7.29 -5.07
C ILE A 166 15.34 7.07 -6.00
N ASN A 167 16.02 5.93 -5.86
CA ASN A 167 17.17 5.56 -6.69
C ASN A 167 16.79 5.43 -8.18
N VAL A 168 15.72 4.68 -8.49
CA VAL A 168 15.24 4.51 -9.88
C VAL A 168 14.87 5.84 -10.53
N MET A 169 14.43 6.83 -9.75
CA MET A 169 14.18 8.20 -10.22
C MET A 169 15.47 9.05 -10.35
N GLY A 170 16.65 8.51 -10.00
CA GLY A 170 17.91 9.22 -10.00
C GLY A 170 17.98 10.37 -8.99
N GLN A 171 17.25 10.27 -7.88
CA GLN A 171 17.11 11.31 -6.86
C GLN A 171 17.87 11.02 -5.57
N ASP A 172 18.65 9.94 -5.53
CA ASP A 172 19.38 9.45 -4.35
C ASP A 172 20.75 10.11 -4.11
N LYS A 173 21.30 10.77 -5.14
CA LYS A 173 22.67 11.34 -5.09
C LYS A 173 22.94 12.27 -3.91
N ASP A 174 21.92 13.06 -3.55
CA ASP A 174 22.04 14.06 -2.47
C ASP A 174 21.71 13.48 -1.08
N LEU A 175 21.19 12.24 -1.01
CA LEU A 175 20.73 11.67 0.26
C LEU A 175 21.87 11.19 1.14
N TYR A 176 22.86 10.57 0.52
CA TYR A 176 23.94 9.90 1.25
C TYR A 176 25.20 10.76 1.41
N GLY A 177 25.26 11.93 0.77
CA GLY A 177 26.50 12.70 0.66
C GLY A 177 27.54 12.02 -0.23
N PRO A 178 28.75 12.60 -0.37
CA PRO A 178 29.88 11.99 -1.08
C PRO A 178 30.25 10.63 -0.48
N GLU A 179 30.71 9.69 -1.29
CA GLU A 179 31.10 8.35 -0.81
C GLU A 179 32.21 8.40 0.26
N SER A 180 33.11 9.38 0.15
CA SER A 180 34.20 9.62 1.12
C SER A 180 33.72 10.14 2.49
N GLU A 181 32.48 10.65 2.57
CA GLU A 181 31.91 11.28 3.77
C GLU A 181 30.56 10.64 4.16
N SER A 182 30.32 9.38 3.75
CA SER A 182 29.03 8.73 4.04
C SER A 182 28.70 8.74 5.51
N THR A 183 27.63 9.43 5.86
CA THR A 183 27.10 9.51 7.23
C THR A 183 26.27 8.28 7.61
N PHE A 184 25.94 7.39 6.65
CA PHE A 184 25.04 6.25 6.84
C PHE A 184 25.64 4.94 6.24
N PRO A 185 26.82 4.47 6.74
CA PRO A 185 27.50 3.30 6.14
C PRO A 185 26.72 1.99 6.32
N ARG A 186 26.05 1.79 7.45
CA ARG A 186 25.28 0.56 7.72
C ARG A 186 23.99 0.54 6.94
N LEU A 187 23.29 1.67 6.85
CA LEU A 187 22.12 1.80 6.00
C LEU A 187 22.43 1.53 4.52
N ARG A 188 23.57 2.03 4.03
CA ARG A 188 24.03 1.71 2.65
C ARG A 188 24.24 0.22 2.46
N LYS A 189 24.93 -0.44 3.42
CA LYS A 189 25.11 -1.90 3.40
C LYS A 189 23.77 -2.62 3.36
N TRP A 190 22.83 -2.21 4.21
CA TRP A 190 21.49 -2.79 4.24
C TRP A 190 20.74 -2.61 2.91
N VAL A 191 20.80 -1.43 2.28
CA VAL A 191 20.19 -1.19 0.95
C VAL A 191 20.76 -2.15 -0.10
N GLU A 192 22.08 -2.44 -0.07
CA GLU A 192 22.70 -3.43 -0.97
C GLU A 192 22.20 -4.85 -0.70
N VAL A 193 22.15 -5.27 0.56
CA VAL A 193 21.59 -6.58 0.96
C VAL A 193 20.15 -6.72 0.46
N MET A 194 19.33 -5.71 0.64
CA MET A 194 17.95 -5.69 0.17
C MET A 194 17.85 -5.69 -1.36
N ARG A 195 18.77 -5.02 -2.04
CA ARG A 195 18.84 -5.03 -3.51
C ARG A 195 19.14 -6.44 -4.04
N GLU A 196 20.13 -7.11 -3.47
CA GLU A 196 20.49 -8.48 -3.85
C GLU A 196 19.33 -9.45 -3.58
N PHE A 197 18.71 -9.34 -2.41
CA PHE A 197 17.52 -10.11 -2.07
C PHE A 197 16.37 -9.90 -3.08
N TYR A 198 16.09 -8.65 -3.44
CA TYR A 198 15.06 -8.31 -4.42
C TYR A 198 15.38 -8.89 -5.81
N GLU A 199 16.58 -8.68 -6.34
CA GLU A 199 16.94 -9.14 -7.69
C GLU A 199 16.95 -10.68 -7.78
N LYS A 200 17.45 -11.37 -6.76
CA LYS A 200 17.41 -12.82 -6.66
C LYS A 200 15.97 -13.37 -6.70
N ASN A 201 15.09 -12.81 -5.90
CA ASN A 201 13.71 -13.28 -5.82
C ASN A 201 12.89 -12.90 -7.07
N LYS A 202 13.11 -11.71 -7.63
CA LYS A 202 12.49 -11.29 -8.87
C LYS A 202 12.83 -12.20 -10.05
N ALA A 203 14.09 -12.63 -10.16
CA ALA A 203 14.54 -13.54 -11.21
C ALA A 203 13.84 -14.91 -11.14
N ASN A 204 13.49 -15.35 -9.92
CA ASN A 204 12.87 -16.65 -9.66
C ASN A 204 11.33 -16.60 -9.63
N ALA A 205 10.71 -15.41 -9.73
CA ALA A 205 9.25 -15.27 -9.66
C ALA A 205 8.63 -15.45 -11.07
N PRO A 206 7.97 -16.58 -11.37
CA PRO A 206 7.31 -16.76 -12.65
C PRO A 206 6.15 -15.79 -12.79
N SER A 207 6.06 -15.11 -13.91
CA SER A 207 4.95 -14.20 -14.18
C SER A 207 4.53 -14.24 -15.63
N THR A 208 3.21 -14.22 -15.86
CA THR A 208 2.62 -14.11 -17.19
C THR A 208 1.76 -12.86 -17.28
N ARG A 209 2.00 -12.06 -18.31
CA ARG A 209 1.15 -10.88 -18.56
C ARG A 209 -0.12 -11.31 -19.26
N ILE A 210 -1.26 -10.91 -18.72
CA ILE A 210 -2.58 -11.12 -19.29
C ILE A 210 -3.31 -9.79 -19.48
N SER A 211 -4.33 -9.77 -20.34
CA SER A 211 -5.19 -8.59 -20.52
C SER A 211 -6.18 -8.43 -19.35
N GLY A 212 -6.72 -7.22 -19.16
CA GLY A 212 -7.76 -6.98 -18.15
C GLY A 212 -9.02 -7.81 -18.38
N ASN A 213 -9.42 -8.00 -19.64
CA ASN A 213 -10.55 -8.87 -19.99
C ASN A 213 -10.29 -10.34 -19.60
N GLU A 214 -9.07 -10.83 -19.82
CA GLU A 214 -8.70 -12.17 -19.40
C GLU A 214 -8.65 -12.29 -17.88
N ALA A 215 -8.07 -11.29 -17.19
CA ALA A 215 -8.04 -11.24 -15.75
C ALA A 215 -9.46 -11.23 -15.15
N SER A 216 -10.38 -10.42 -15.72
CA SER A 216 -11.78 -10.38 -15.27
C SER A 216 -12.46 -11.74 -15.36
N ARG A 217 -12.24 -12.48 -16.45
CA ARG A 217 -12.81 -13.82 -16.63
C ARG A 217 -12.23 -14.86 -15.68
N LYS A 218 -10.97 -14.70 -15.27
CA LYS A 218 -10.29 -15.63 -14.36
C LYS A 218 -10.68 -15.45 -12.91
N ILE A 219 -11.18 -14.28 -12.52
CA ILE A 219 -11.65 -14.01 -11.15
C ILE A 219 -13.05 -14.60 -11.03
N PRO A 220 -13.29 -15.64 -10.20
CA PRO A 220 -14.62 -16.20 -10.03
C PRO A 220 -15.57 -15.21 -9.36
N GLU A 221 -16.85 -15.43 -9.52
CA GLU A 221 -17.87 -14.69 -8.79
C GLU A 221 -17.83 -15.10 -7.30
N PRO A 222 -17.89 -14.15 -6.37
CA PRO A 222 -17.91 -14.49 -4.96
C PRO A 222 -19.15 -15.32 -4.62
N PRO A 223 -19.03 -16.31 -3.74
CA PRO A 223 -20.17 -17.08 -3.32
C PRO A 223 -21.22 -16.17 -2.68
N ARG A 224 -22.49 -16.46 -2.94
CA ARG A 224 -23.61 -15.80 -2.27
C ARG A 224 -23.63 -16.22 -0.80
N THR A 225 -22.68 -15.75 -0.02
CA THR A 225 -22.54 -16.14 1.37
C THR A 225 -23.52 -15.42 2.25
N SER A 226 -24.21 -16.21 2.97
CA SER A 226 -24.97 -15.99 4.18
C SER A 226 -24.09 -15.97 5.45
N GLY A 227 -22.91 -15.44 5.38
CA GLY A 227 -22.05 -15.24 6.55
C GLY A 227 -22.21 -13.82 7.07
N GLU A 228 -23.30 -13.56 7.80
CA GLU A 228 -23.52 -12.29 8.46
C GLU A 228 -22.50 -12.10 9.60
N VAL A 229 -21.42 -11.38 9.33
CA VAL A 229 -20.53 -10.86 10.38
C VAL A 229 -21.01 -9.45 10.70
N GLU A 230 -21.88 -9.34 11.68
CA GLU A 230 -22.38 -8.05 12.13
C GLU A 230 -21.25 -7.09 12.54
N PRO A 231 -21.43 -5.78 12.33
CA PRO A 231 -20.49 -4.77 12.81
C PRO A 231 -20.27 -4.95 14.31
N LYS A 232 -19.00 -5.18 14.71
CA LYS A 232 -18.66 -5.47 16.12
C LYS A 232 -18.77 -4.24 17.01
N THR A 233 -18.55 -3.03 16.43
CA THR A 233 -18.57 -1.80 17.23
C THR A 233 -19.97 -1.21 17.30
N ARG A 234 -20.29 -0.60 18.46
CA ARG A 234 -21.52 0.17 18.65
C ARG A 234 -21.62 1.32 17.67
N GLU A 235 -20.49 2.00 17.43
CA GLU A 235 -20.37 3.18 16.58
C GLU A 235 -20.68 2.86 15.13
N ASP A 236 -20.18 1.73 14.61
CA ASP A 236 -20.51 1.29 13.24
C ASP A 236 -22.02 1.06 13.09
N ARG A 237 -22.67 0.47 14.10
CA ARG A 237 -24.14 0.29 14.10
C ARG A 237 -24.88 1.62 14.18
N LEU A 238 -24.40 2.58 15.00
CA LEU A 238 -25.00 3.92 15.09
C LEU A 238 -24.89 4.69 13.78
N LEU A 239 -23.84 4.45 12.97
CA LEU A 239 -23.73 5.00 11.63
C LEU A 239 -24.65 4.31 10.61
N GLY A 240 -25.37 3.26 10.99
CA GLY A 240 -26.24 2.50 10.09
C GLY A 240 -25.48 1.54 9.17
N LEU A 241 -24.26 1.17 9.53
CA LEU A 241 -23.45 0.17 8.81
C LEU A 241 -23.97 -1.23 9.13
N THR A 242 -24.90 -1.72 8.34
CA THR A 242 -25.45 -3.06 8.43
C THR A 242 -25.05 -3.89 7.22
N LEU A 243 -24.92 -5.20 7.40
CA LEU A 243 -24.65 -6.08 6.27
C LEU A 243 -25.78 -5.99 5.25
N GLY A 244 -25.40 -6.00 3.98
CA GLY A 244 -26.33 -5.81 2.86
C GLY A 244 -26.60 -4.34 2.51
N SER A 245 -26.27 -3.37 3.38
CA SER A 245 -26.45 -1.95 3.06
C SER A 245 -25.47 -1.45 1.99
N GLN A 246 -25.90 -0.43 1.24
CA GLN A 246 -25.02 0.26 0.28
C GLN A 246 -24.12 1.24 1.04
N VAL A 247 -22.80 1.09 0.83
CA VAL A 247 -21.79 1.90 1.48
C VAL A 247 -20.81 2.50 0.47
N ALA A 248 -20.12 3.55 0.89
CA ALA A 248 -19.00 4.18 0.22
C ALA A 248 -17.73 3.92 1.03
N VAL A 249 -16.74 3.26 0.43
CA VAL A 249 -15.40 3.07 1.01
C VAL A 249 -14.45 4.06 0.35
N THR A 250 -13.84 4.93 1.15
CA THR A 250 -13.01 6.04 0.64
C THR A 250 -11.68 6.09 1.40
N PRO A 251 -10.51 6.19 0.71
CA PRO A 251 -9.23 6.46 1.38
C PRO A 251 -9.26 7.79 2.15
N ASP A 252 -8.62 7.84 3.32
CA ASP A 252 -8.61 9.04 4.17
C ASP A 252 -7.49 10.04 3.81
N ASP A 253 -6.48 9.60 3.06
CA ASP A 253 -5.27 10.38 2.71
C ASP A 253 -5.37 11.04 1.32
N SER A 254 -5.26 10.27 0.25
CA SER A 254 -5.25 10.74 -1.14
C SER A 254 -6.04 9.82 -2.06
N GLY A 255 -6.41 10.32 -3.25
CA GLY A 255 -7.26 9.56 -4.16
C GLY A 255 -8.65 9.31 -3.59
N LYS A 256 -9.23 10.30 -2.92
CA LYS A 256 -10.51 10.25 -2.19
C LYS A 256 -11.71 10.04 -3.11
N VAL A 257 -11.62 9.03 -3.97
CA VAL A 257 -12.73 8.59 -4.82
C VAL A 257 -13.42 7.43 -4.12
N PRO A 258 -14.70 7.57 -3.74
CA PRO A 258 -15.43 6.50 -3.08
C PRO A 258 -15.63 5.31 -4.00
N THR A 259 -15.43 4.11 -3.46
CA THR A 259 -15.86 2.85 -4.07
C THR A 259 -17.18 2.45 -3.45
N MET A 260 -18.24 2.47 -4.27
CA MET A 260 -19.59 2.15 -3.83
C MET A 260 -19.84 0.64 -3.93
N GLY A 261 -20.48 0.06 -2.93
CA GLY A 261 -20.81 -1.35 -2.95
C GLY A 261 -21.70 -1.79 -1.79
N ARG A 262 -22.17 -3.04 -1.85
CA ARG A 262 -22.94 -3.67 -0.80
C ARG A 262 -22.02 -4.23 0.28
N LEU A 263 -22.17 -3.78 1.51
CA LEU A 263 -21.35 -4.24 2.65
C LEU A 263 -21.58 -5.71 2.95
N VAL A 264 -20.51 -6.50 3.02
CA VAL A 264 -20.57 -7.93 3.35
C VAL A 264 -19.71 -8.31 4.56
N GLU A 265 -18.78 -7.44 4.93
CA GLU A 265 -17.95 -7.63 6.11
C GLU A 265 -17.46 -6.28 6.63
N ILE A 266 -17.51 -6.09 7.94
CA ILE A 266 -16.83 -5.00 8.63
C ILE A 266 -16.37 -5.48 10.01
N ASN A 267 -15.09 -5.32 10.30
CA ASN A 267 -14.50 -5.65 11.61
C ASN A 267 -13.34 -4.70 11.93
N GLY A 268 -12.55 -4.99 12.97
CA GLY A 268 -11.45 -4.13 13.41
C GLY A 268 -10.30 -3.97 12.41
N SER A 269 -10.16 -4.87 11.42
CA SER A 269 -9.07 -4.85 10.45
C SER A 269 -9.52 -4.81 8.99
N THR A 270 -10.81 -5.09 8.71
CA THR A 270 -11.29 -5.38 7.35
C THR A 270 -12.60 -4.68 7.04
N ILE A 271 -12.73 -4.20 5.81
CA ILE A 271 -13.97 -3.81 5.15
C ILE A 271 -14.07 -4.62 3.87
N SER A 272 -15.15 -5.40 3.67
CA SER A 272 -15.41 -6.06 2.39
C SER A 272 -16.75 -5.62 1.82
N ILE A 273 -16.74 -5.30 0.52
CA ILE A 273 -17.94 -4.91 -0.22
C ILE A 273 -18.06 -5.72 -1.50
N ILE A 274 -19.27 -5.89 -1.97
CA ILE A 274 -19.59 -6.46 -3.27
C ILE A 274 -19.93 -5.32 -4.24
N VAL A 275 -19.27 -5.34 -5.40
CA VAL A 275 -19.52 -4.39 -6.49
C VAL A 275 -19.94 -5.13 -7.75
N LYS A 276 -20.73 -4.49 -8.60
CA LYS A 276 -21.08 -5.03 -9.93
C LYS A 276 -19.92 -4.81 -10.90
N ARG A 277 -19.53 -5.83 -11.65
CA ARG A 277 -18.58 -5.71 -12.75
C ARG A 277 -19.16 -4.85 -13.87
N ARG A 278 -18.27 -4.19 -14.60
CA ARG A 278 -18.61 -3.35 -15.76
C ARG A 278 -18.12 -3.96 -17.08
N ASP A 279 -17.81 -5.25 -17.07
CA ASP A 279 -17.36 -6.02 -18.23
C ASP A 279 -18.51 -6.59 -19.08
N GLY A 280 -19.75 -6.27 -18.72
CA GLY A 280 -20.95 -6.75 -19.40
C GLY A 280 -21.41 -8.14 -18.98
N SER A 281 -20.70 -8.82 -18.08
CA SER A 281 -21.07 -10.16 -17.60
C SER A 281 -22.27 -10.19 -16.65
N GLY A 282 -22.57 -9.04 -16.01
CA GLY A 282 -23.57 -8.96 -14.93
C GLY A 282 -23.10 -9.57 -13.61
N GLN A 283 -21.89 -10.09 -13.54
CA GLN A 283 -21.30 -10.71 -12.36
C GLN A 283 -20.91 -9.69 -11.30
N GLU A 284 -20.73 -10.18 -10.09
CA GLU A 284 -20.24 -9.41 -8.95
C GLU A 284 -18.73 -9.64 -8.70
N CYS A 285 -18.12 -8.73 -7.95
CA CYS A 285 -16.73 -8.81 -7.51
C CYS A 285 -16.67 -8.42 -6.03
N LYS A 286 -15.97 -9.24 -5.22
CA LYS A 286 -15.70 -8.91 -3.82
C LYS A 286 -14.43 -8.07 -3.72
N LEU A 287 -14.53 -6.89 -3.10
CA LEU A 287 -13.41 -6.02 -2.81
C LEU A 287 -13.15 -6.01 -1.31
N CYS A 288 -11.88 -6.15 -0.94
CA CYS A 288 -11.44 -6.17 0.44
C CYS A 288 -10.45 -5.04 0.69
N PHE A 289 -10.74 -4.21 1.70
CA PHE A 289 -9.94 -3.06 2.13
C PHE A 289 -9.51 -3.22 3.59
N PRO A 290 -8.38 -2.63 4.00
CA PRO A 290 -8.08 -2.50 5.42
C PRO A 290 -9.08 -1.55 6.08
N ARG A 291 -9.36 -1.76 7.38
CA ARG A 291 -10.19 -0.85 8.15
C ARG A 291 -9.49 0.48 8.42
N PHE A 292 -8.20 0.43 8.68
CA PHE A 292 -7.39 1.63 8.89
C PHE A 292 -7.05 2.31 7.56
N GLY A 293 -7.08 3.64 7.54
CA GLY A 293 -6.78 4.42 6.34
C GLY A 293 -7.96 4.56 5.37
N PHE A 294 -9.13 4.06 5.75
CA PHE A 294 -10.36 4.14 4.95
C PHE A 294 -11.56 4.54 5.81
N SER A 295 -12.32 5.49 5.32
CA SER A 295 -13.66 5.75 5.83
C SER A 295 -14.66 4.81 5.16
N VAL A 296 -15.62 4.33 5.93
CA VAL A 296 -16.80 3.62 5.41
C VAL A 296 -18.05 4.31 5.93
N LEU A 297 -18.89 4.77 5.02
CA LEU A 297 -20.11 5.49 5.33
C LEU A 297 -21.29 4.89 4.54
N PRO A 298 -22.52 4.93 5.07
CA PRO A 298 -23.69 4.68 4.25
C PRO A 298 -23.69 5.56 3.00
N ALA A 299 -24.13 5.02 1.86
CA ALA A 299 -24.13 5.72 0.58
C ALA A 299 -24.83 7.09 0.66
N SER A 300 -25.93 7.18 1.39
CA SER A 300 -26.69 8.41 1.60
C SER A 300 -25.90 9.52 2.30
N LEU A 301 -25.08 9.18 3.30
CA LEU A 301 -24.24 10.14 4.00
C LEU A 301 -23.02 10.55 3.14
N ALA A 302 -22.46 9.63 2.36
CA ALA A 302 -21.33 9.92 1.48
C ALA A 302 -21.71 10.86 0.32
N GLU A 303 -22.95 10.83 -0.14
CA GLU A 303 -23.48 11.76 -1.13
C GLU A 303 -23.73 13.16 -0.54
N ALA A 304 -24.27 13.24 0.65
CA ALA A 304 -24.51 14.48 1.36
C ALA A 304 -23.22 15.26 1.70
N SER A 305 -22.11 14.56 1.95
CA SER A 305 -20.82 15.21 2.25
C SER A 305 -20.11 15.82 1.04
N LYS A 306 -20.66 15.70 -0.17
CA LYS A 306 -20.15 16.34 -1.41
C LYS A 306 -20.83 17.66 -1.75
N MET A 307 -21.91 18.02 -1.02
CA MET A 307 -22.58 19.31 -1.11
C MET A 307 -21.98 20.29 -0.09
#